data_b3256667bfe2df11b0f968e4000ba146
#
_entry.id   b3256667bfe2df11b0f968e4000ba146
#
_cell.length_a   1.000
_cell.length_b   1.000
_cell.length_c   1.000
_cell.angle_alpha   90.00
_cell.angle_beta   90.00
_cell.angle_gamma   90.00
#
_symmetry.space_group_name_H-M   'P 1'
#
loop_
_entity.id
_entity.type
_entity.pdbx_description
1 polymer ?
#
loop_
_entity_poly.entity_id
_entity_poly.type
_entity_poly.pdbx_seq_one_letter_code
_entity_poly.pdbx_strand_id
1 'polypeptide(L)'
;EAYFKVTHNEKQPFIVSTSGDQHRVRVLGTEFNIQAYGDENIISTTLVTGSVNLEVKNKSGNVSHRTLLPSEKAICNLDKEEISVMKINTIYETAWMDGKLMFKDTPLPEALKKLSYYYNVEFVIQDAEIKSYCLTGILDNRLLSQTLDYLRISSNIDYRLSLIHISEPT
;
A
#
# COMPACT_ATOMS: atom_id res chain seq x y z
N GLU A 1 4.72 -3.39 3.87
CA GLU A 1 4.42 -3.86 2.51
C GLU A 1 5.35 -5.01 2.14
N ALA A 2 4.84 -6.02 1.44
CA ALA A 2 5.62 -7.17 1.00
C ALA A 2 5.09 -7.71 -0.33
N TYR A 3 6.03 -8.08 -1.21
CA TYR A 3 5.75 -8.79 -2.45
C TYR A 3 6.13 -10.26 -2.31
N PHE A 4 5.25 -11.12 -2.78
CA PHE A 4 5.42 -12.57 -2.71
C PHE A 4 5.45 -13.18 -4.09
N LYS A 5 6.45 -14.04 -4.33
CA LYS A 5 6.54 -14.89 -5.51
C LYS A 5 6.54 -16.35 -5.05
N VAL A 6 5.38 -16.98 -5.14
CA VAL A 6 5.15 -18.32 -4.62
C VAL A 6 5.18 -19.33 -5.77
N THR A 7 6.05 -20.33 -5.68
CA THR A 7 6.10 -21.44 -6.64
C THR A 7 4.84 -22.29 -6.56
N HIS A 8 4.34 -22.74 -7.70
CA HIS A 8 3.12 -23.53 -7.77
C HIS A 8 3.25 -24.87 -7.04
N ASN A 9 2.34 -25.13 -6.10
CA ASN A 9 2.22 -26.40 -5.38
C ASN A 9 0.77 -26.62 -4.91
N GLU A 10 0.06 -27.50 -5.60
CA GLU A 10 -1.34 -27.81 -5.28
C GLU A 10 -1.52 -28.53 -3.94
N LYS A 11 -0.50 -29.26 -3.50
CA LYS A 11 -0.57 -30.07 -2.27
C LYS A 11 -0.30 -29.28 -1.02
N GLN A 12 0.33 -28.10 -1.13
CA GLN A 12 0.76 -27.32 0.01
C GLN A 12 0.48 -25.82 -0.25
N PRO A 13 -0.70 -25.33 0.15
CA PRO A 13 -1.02 -23.91 0.01
C PRO A 13 -0.10 -23.06 0.87
N PHE A 14 0.29 -21.90 0.31
CA PHE A 14 1.00 -20.86 1.04
C PHE A 14 -0.01 -19.86 1.59
N ILE A 15 0.10 -19.54 2.89
CA ILE A 15 -0.84 -18.65 3.59
C ILE A 15 -0.06 -17.49 4.21
N VAL A 16 -0.53 -16.26 3.94
CA VAL A 16 -0.07 -15.05 4.62
C VAL A 16 -1.20 -14.54 5.50
N SER A 17 -0.93 -14.38 6.79
CA SER A 17 -1.87 -13.80 7.76
C SER A 17 -1.37 -12.42 8.20
N THR A 18 -2.29 -11.47 8.29
CA THR A 18 -2.02 -10.11 8.78
C THR A 18 -3.10 -9.69 9.79
N SER A 19 -2.80 -8.67 10.59
CA SER A 19 -3.75 -8.08 11.57
C SER A 19 -4.38 -9.12 12.51
N GLY A 20 -3.55 -9.95 13.14
CA GLY A 20 -4.03 -10.93 14.12
C GLY A 20 -4.97 -11.98 13.52
N ASP A 21 -4.67 -12.45 12.31
CA ASP A 21 -5.49 -13.42 11.56
C ASP A 21 -6.86 -12.91 11.09
N GLN A 22 -7.10 -11.61 11.13
CA GLN A 22 -8.33 -11.03 10.57
C GLN A 22 -8.32 -11.01 9.03
N HIS A 23 -7.13 -11.01 8.43
CA HIS A 23 -6.96 -11.04 6.98
C HIS A 23 -5.97 -12.15 6.62
N ARG A 24 -6.41 -13.08 5.77
CA ARG A 24 -5.61 -14.20 5.28
C ARG A 24 -5.64 -14.26 3.77
N VAL A 25 -4.46 -14.44 3.18
CA VAL A 25 -4.27 -14.65 1.75
C VAL A 25 -3.78 -16.07 1.54
N ARG A 26 -4.55 -16.89 0.83
CA ARG A 26 -4.21 -18.27 0.50
C ARG A 26 -3.94 -18.41 -0.99
N VAL A 27 -2.80 -18.97 -1.34
CA VAL A 27 -2.35 -19.17 -2.73
C VAL A 27 -1.73 -20.55 -2.94
N LEU A 28 -1.71 -21.00 -4.20
CA LEU A 28 -1.07 -22.27 -4.62
C LEU A 28 0.13 -22.06 -5.53
N GLY A 29 0.32 -20.85 -6.08
CA GLY A 29 1.38 -20.51 -7.02
C GLY A 29 1.05 -19.18 -7.64
N THR A 30 1.56 -18.07 -7.09
CA THR A 30 0.97 -16.76 -7.30
C THR A 30 2.02 -15.70 -7.05
N GLU A 31 1.98 -14.63 -7.84
CA GLU A 31 2.72 -13.41 -7.56
C GLU A 31 1.74 -12.32 -7.11
N PHE A 32 1.94 -11.78 -5.92
CA PHE A 32 1.03 -10.80 -5.32
C PHE A 32 1.74 -9.86 -4.35
N ASN A 33 1.17 -8.68 -4.15
CA ASN A 33 1.62 -7.67 -3.22
C ASN A 33 0.60 -7.48 -2.08
N ILE A 34 1.08 -7.34 -0.85
CA ILE A 34 0.26 -7.00 0.31
C ILE A 34 0.80 -5.72 0.95
N GLN A 35 -0.11 -4.77 1.22
CA GLN A 35 0.12 -3.60 2.04
C GLN A 35 -0.74 -3.73 3.30
N ALA A 36 -0.10 -3.88 4.45
CA ALA A 36 -0.73 -3.96 5.77
C ALA A 36 0.17 -3.23 6.76
N TYR A 37 -0.13 -1.98 7.01
CA TYR A 37 0.61 -1.13 7.93
C TYR A 37 -0.09 -1.12 9.29
N GLY A 38 0.70 -1.18 10.38
CA GLY A 38 0.17 -1.40 11.73
C GLY A 38 -0.65 -0.23 12.29
N ASP A 39 -0.50 0.95 11.70
CA ASP A 39 -1.24 2.18 12.02
C ASP A 39 -2.55 2.33 11.22
N GLU A 40 -2.84 1.36 10.34
CA GLU A 40 -4.01 1.37 9.47
C GLU A 40 -4.90 0.15 9.67
N ASN A 41 -6.22 0.39 9.67
CA ASN A 41 -7.22 -0.66 9.60
C ASN A 41 -7.63 -0.97 8.14
N ILE A 42 -6.76 -0.60 7.19
CA ILE A 42 -6.94 -0.85 5.76
C ILE A 42 -5.79 -1.75 5.29
N ILE A 43 -6.17 -2.88 4.68
CA ILE A 43 -5.22 -3.81 4.08
C ILE A 43 -5.53 -3.90 2.60
N SER A 44 -4.51 -3.82 1.75
CA SER A 44 -4.70 -4.07 0.33
C SER A 44 -3.90 -5.28 -0.14
N THR A 45 -4.51 -6.06 -1.03
CA THR A 45 -3.88 -7.21 -1.70
C THR A 45 -4.03 -7.04 -3.20
N THR A 46 -2.92 -6.99 -3.91
CA THR A 46 -2.87 -6.85 -5.37
C THR A 46 -2.36 -8.15 -5.98
N LEU A 47 -3.12 -8.71 -6.91
CA LEU A 47 -2.74 -9.92 -7.63
C LEU A 47 -2.08 -9.57 -8.96
N VAL A 48 -0.86 -10.10 -9.16
CA VAL A 48 -0.10 -9.95 -10.41
C VAL A 48 -0.33 -11.15 -11.33
N THR A 49 -0.05 -12.37 -10.85
CA THR A 49 -0.26 -13.62 -11.61
C THR A 49 -0.82 -14.71 -10.71
N GLY A 50 -1.56 -15.66 -11.30
CA GLY A 50 -2.16 -16.79 -10.59
C GLY A 50 -3.55 -16.49 -10.04
N SER A 51 -3.83 -16.93 -8.82
CA SER A 51 -5.11 -16.72 -8.13
C SER A 51 -4.90 -16.57 -6.63
N VAL A 52 -5.63 -15.67 -6.01
CA VAL A 52 -5.63 -15.41 -4.57
C VAL A 52 -7.01 -15.74 -4.01
N ASN A 53 -7.07 -16.58 -2.99
CA ASN A 53 -8.24 -16.69 -2.12
C ASN A 53 -8.00 -15.84 -0.87
N LEU A 54 -8.80 -14.78 -0.76
CA LEU A 54 -8.78 -13.84 0.34
C LEU A 54 -9.86 -14.20 1.35
N GLU A 55 -9.50 -14.30 2.62
CA GLU A 55 -10.39 -14.50 3.75
C GLU A 55 -10.27 -13.30 4.70
N VAL A 56 -11.40 -12.68 5.02
CA VAL A 56 -11.45 -11.56 5.97
C VAL A 56 -12.43 -11.90 7.06
N LYS A 57 -11.94 -11.94 8.30
CA LYS A 57 -12.72 -12.22 9.49
C LYS A 57 -13.11 -10.91 10.17
N ASN A 58 -14.40 -10.72 10.37
CA ASN A 58 -14.90 -9.55 11.09
C ASN A 58 -14.81 -9.71 12.61
N LYS A 59 -15.10 -8.62 13.35
CA LYS A 59 -15.07 -8.60 14.82
C LYS A 59 -16.05 -9.60 15.45
N SER A 60 -17.14 -9.95 14.76
CA SER A 60 -18.12 -10.93 15.19
C SER A 60 -17.73 -12.38 14.88
N GLY A 61 -16.59 -12.60 14.22
CA GLY A 61 -16.07 -13.91 13.86
C GLY A 61 -16.57 -14.46 12.52
N ASN A 62 -17.43 -13.75 11.80
CA ASN A 62 -17.86 -14.14 10.46
C ASN A 62 -16.73 -13.98 9.45
N VAL A 63 -16.61 -14.92 8.53
CA VAL A 63 -15.56 -14.92 7.51
C VAL A 63 -16.16 -14.60 6.14
N SER A 64 -15.65 -13.57 5.49
CA SER A 64 -15.94 -13.23 4.11
C SER A 64 -14.83 -13.75 3.20
N HIS A 65 -15.21 -14.34 2.06
CA HIS A 65 -14.29 -14.88 1.09
C HIS A 65 -14.35 -14.07 -0.21
N ARG A 66 -13.19 -13.82 -0.82
CA ARG A 66 -13.07 -13.24 -2.17
C ARG A 66 -11.96 -13.94 -2.93
N THR A 67 -12.23 -14.23 -4.21
CA THR A 67 -11.18 -14.68 -5.13
C THR A 67 -10.78 -13.51 -6.01
N LEU A 68 -9.48 -13.25 -6.10
CA LEU A 68 -8.93 -12.24 -7.00
C LEU A 68 -8.42 -12.90 -8.26
N LEU A 69 -8.62 -12.19 -9.37
CA LEU A 69 -8.06 -12.48 -10.68
C LEU A 69 -6.85 -11.56 -10.96
N PRO A 70 -5.96 -11.92 -11.89
CA PRO A 70 -4.83 -11.07 -12.27
C PRO A 70 -5.27 -9.64 -12.62
N SER A 71 -4.48 -8.67 -12.19
CA SER A 71 -4.75 -7.23 -12.28
C SER A 71 -5.90 -6.73 -11.41
N GLU A 72 -6.28 -7.49 -10.38
CA GLU A 72 -7.23 -7.02 -9.37
C GLU A 72 -6.53 -6.65 -8.07
N LYS A 73 -7.05 -5.60 -7.43
CA LYS A 73 -6.69 -5.15 -6.08
C LYS A 73 -7.91 -5.22 -5.19
N ALA A 74 -7.80 -5.95 -4.09
CA ALA A 74 -8.75 -5.89 -2.99
C ALA A 74 -8.29 -4.87 -1.96
N ILE A 75 -9.21 -4.05 -1.48
CA ILE A 75 -9.04 -3.14 -0.35
C ILE A 75 -10.01 -3.60 0.75
N CYS A 76 -9.45 -4.01 1.87
CA CYS A 76 -10.19 -4.47 3.05
C CYS A 76 -10.13 -3.39 4.13
N ASN A 77 -11.28 -2.84 4.49
CA ASN A 77 -11.42 -1.94 5.62
C ASN A 77 -11.93 -2.75 6.81
N LEU A 78 -11.05 -3.01 7.79
CA LEU A 78 -11.37 -3.86 8.95
C LEU A 78 -12.35 -3.21 9.92
N ASP A 79 -12.41 -1.87 9.98
CA ASP A 79 -13.36 -1.16 10.86
C ASP A 79 -14.77 -1.18 10.29
N LYS A 80 -14.90 -0.98 8.98
CA LYS A 80 -16.19 -1.00 8.28
C LYS A 80 -16.62 -2.41 7.87
N GLU A 81 -15.74 -3.38 8.01
CA GLU A 81 -15.96 -4.78 7.57
C GLU A 81 -16.29 -4.88 6.06
N GLU A 82 -15.69 -3.97 5.27
CA GLU A 82 -15.95 -3.85 3.83
C GLU A 82 -14.76 -4.37 3.02
N ILE A 83 -15.06 -5.08 1.93
CA ILE A 83 -14.08 -5.50 0.93
C ILE A 83 -14.52 -4.94 -0.42
N SER A 84 -13.69 -4.09 -1.00
CA SER A 84 -13.85 -3.61 -2.38
C SER A 84 -12.80 -4.24 -3.29
N VAL A 85 -13.18 -4.59 -4.52
CA VAL A 85 -12.27 -5.15 -5.52
C VAL A 85 -12.34 -4.27 -6.78
N MET A 86 -11.18 -3.92 -7.31
CA MET A 86 -11.07 -3.10 -8.52
C MET A 86 -9.97 -3.62 -9.44
N LYS A 87 -10.12 -3.38 -10.75
CA LYS A 87 -9.05 -3.62 -11.72
C LYS A 87 -8.07 -2.47 -11.71
N ILE A 88 -6.79 -2.79 -11.71
CA ILE A 88 -5.70 -1.83 -11.71
C ILE A 88 -4.58 -2.24 -12.66
N ASN A 89 -3.70 -1.30 -12.99
CA ASN A 89 -2.40 -1.64 -13.54
C ASN A 89 -1.44 -1.92 -12.36
N THR A 90 -1.04 -3.17 -12.20
CA THR A 90 -0.25 -3.65 -11.06
C THR A 90 1.12 -2.99 -10.91
N ILE A 91 1.65 -2.38 -11.97
CA ILE A 91 2.94 -1.68 -11.90
C ILE A 91 2.96 -0.54 -10.87
N TYR A 92 1.81 0.11 -10.65
CA TYR A 92 1.71 1.18 -9.63
C TYR A 92 1.83 0.67 -8.20
N GLU A 93 1.59 -0.64 -8.00
CA GLU A 93 1.68 -1.30 -6.70
C GLU A 93 2.96 -2.11 -6.52
N THR A 94 3.71 -2.37 -7.59
CA THR A 94 4.87 -3.28 -7.56
C THR A 94 6.20 -2.61 -7.92
N ALA A 95 6.18 -1.41 -8.52
CA ALA A 95 7.38 -0.69 -8.95
C ALA A 95 8.37 -0.38 -7.80
N TRP A 96 7.87 -0.36 -6.55
CA TRP A 96 8.70 -0.13 -5.37
C TRP A 96 9.80 -1.18 -5.20
N MET A 97 9.61 -2.40 -5.71
CA MET A 97 10.64 -3.45 -5.71
C MET A 97 11.88 -3.06 -6.52
N ASP A 98 11.69 -2.22 -7.54
CA ASP A 98 12.76 -1.67 -8.37
C ASP A 98 13.20 -0.27 -7.91
N GLY A 99 12.84 0.12 -6.68
CA GLY A 99 13.15 1.45 -6.12
C GLY A 99 12.33 2.59 -6.73
N LYS A 100 11.22 2.29 -7.42
CA LYS A 100 10.38 3.29 -8.09
C LYS A 100 9.06 3.46 -7.37
N LEU A 101 8.64 4.70 -7.19
CA LEU A 101 7.28 5.02 -6.79
C LEU A 101 6.56 5.65 -7.96
N MET A 102 5.43 5.08 -8.34
CA MET A 102 4.62 5.53 -9.47
C MET A 102 3.29 6.06 -8.97
N PHE A 103 2.91 7.23 -9.48
CA PHE A 103 1.67 7.91 -9.16
C PHE A 103 0.94 8.27 -10.45
N LYS A 104 -0.39 8.13 -10.47
CA LYS A 104 -1.25 8.55 -11.57
C LYS A 104 -2.53 9.13 -11.00
N ASP A 105 -2.70 10.43 -11.16
CA ASP A 105 -3.84 11.18 -10.61
C ASP A 105 -4.13 10.85 -9.13
N THR A 106 -3.04 10.56 -8.39
CA THR A 106 -3.11 10.13 -6.99
C THR A 106 -3.32 11.35 -6.11
N PRO A 107 -4.38 11.39 -5.28
CA PRO A 107 -4.59 12.47 -4.33
C PRO A 107 -3.36 12.70 -3.45
N LEU A 108 -2.98 13.96 -3.24
CA LEU A 108 -1.76 14.29 -2.51
C LEU A 108 -1.67 13.65 -1.12
N PRO A 109 -2.73 13.60 -0.30
CA PRO A 109 -2.67 12.90 0.99
C PRO A 109 -2.31 11.42 0.87
N GLU A 110 -2.84 10.73 -0.14
CA GLU A 110 -2.52 9.33 -0.41
C GLU A 110 -1.08 9.17 -0.91
N ALA A 111 -0.64 10.05 -1.79
CA ALA A 111 0.74 10.06 -2.28
C ALA A 111 1.75 10.31 -1.14
N LEU A 112 1.50 11.30 -0.28
CA LEU A 112 2.34 11.59 0.89
C LEU A 112 2.37 10.43 1.87
N LYS A 113 1.25 9.72 2.04
CA LYS A 113 1.19 8.53 2.88
C LYS A 113 2.08 7.41 2.31
N LYS A 114 2.04 7.15 1.00
CA LYS A 114 2.93 6.20 0.35
C LYS A 114 4.40 6.61 0.50
N LEU A 115 4.71 7.90 0.36
CA LEU A 115 6.05 8.45 0.59
C LEU A 115 6.49 8.32 2.06
N SER A 116 5.58 8.49 3.03
CA SER A 116 5.91 8.37 4.45
C SER A 116 6.41 6.97 4.81
N TYR A 117 5.76 5.94 4.28
CA TYR A 117 6.21 4.55 4.48
C TYR A 117 7.53 4.26 3.75
N TYR A 118 7.68 4.78 2.53
CA TYR A 118 8.88 4.52 1.74
C TYR A 118 10.14 5.16 2.34
N TYR A 119 10.03 6.40 2.83
CA TYR A 119 11.15 7.15 3.42
C TYR A 119 11.24 7.05 4.94
N ASN A 120 10.28 6.41 5.59
CA ASN A 120 10.14 6.36 7.05
C ASN A 120 10.14 7.78 7.67
N VAL A 121 9.25 8.65 7.18
CA VAL A 121 9.07 10.03 7.63
C VAL A 121 7.60 10.35 7.83
N GLU A 122 7.30 11.35 8.65
CA GLU A 122 5.96 11.87 8.82
C GLU A 122 5.74 13.12 7.96
N PHE A 123 4.59 13.19 7.27
CA PHE A 123 4.15 14.37 6.53
C PHE A 123 2.96 15.02 7.23
N VAL A 124 3.08 16.32 7.53
CA VAL A 124 2.00 17.11 8.10
C VAL A 124 1.54 18.14 7.07
N ILE A 125 0.30 18.02 6.60
CA ILE A 125 -0.30 19.00 5.70
C ILE A 125 -0.84 20.15 6.53
N GLN A 126 -0.21 21.33 6.42
CA GLN A 126 -0.65 22.54 7.13
C GLN A 126 -1.74 23.30 6.37
N ASP A 127 -1.68 23.33 5.05
CA ASP A 127 -2.63 23.99 4.18
C ASP A 127 -3.66 22.99 3.64
N ALA A 128 -4.94 23.25 3.94
CA ALA A 128 -6.02 22.37 3.53
C ALA A 128 -6.26 22.40 1.99
N GLU A 129 -5.89 23.48 1.30
CA GLU A 129 -6.11 23.60 -0.15
C GLU A 129 -5.32 22.58 -0.95
N ILE A 130 -4.09 22.26 -0.51
CA ILE A 130 -3.25 21.28 -1.22
C ILE A 130 -3.77 19.85 -1.12
N LYS A 131 -4.71 19.56 -0.22
CA LYS A 131 -5.33 18.21 -0.13
C LYS A 131 -6.09 17.82 -1.39
N SER A 132 -6.53 18.80 -2.18
CA SER A 132 -7.22 18.58 -3.45
C SER A 132 -6.28 18.31 -4.63
N TYR A 133 -4.97 18.51 -4.44
CA TYR A 133 -3.98 18.28 -5.49
C TYR A 133 -3.80 16.79 -5.76
N CYS A 134 -3.48 16.47 -7.01
CA CYS A 134 -3.14 15.12 -7.43
C CYS A 134 -1.69 15.06 -7.93
N LEU A 135 -1.02 13.97 -7.63
CA LEU A 135 0.33 13.70 -8.08
C LEU A 135 0.30 12.71 -9.24
N THR A 136 0.99 13.04 -10.33
CA THR A 136 1.28 12.13 -11.43
C THR A 136 2.77 12.18 -11.74
N GLY A 137 3.43 11.02 -11.74
CA GLY A 137 4.87 10.95 -12.03
C GLY A 137 5.51 9.67 -11.55
N ILE A 138 6.80 9.56 -11.83
CA ILE A 138 7.65 8.45 -11.41
C ILE A 138 8.82 9.02 -10.61
N LEU A 139 8.98 8.53 -9.39
CA LEU A 139 10.14 8.80 -8.55
C LEU A 139 11.03 7.56 -8.60
N ASP A 140 12.22 7.69 -9.20
CA ASP A 140 13.14 6.58 -9.42
C ASP A 140 14.36 6.75 -8.52
N ASN A 141 14.50 5.86 -7.53
CA ASN A 141 15.62 5.80 -6.56
C ASN A 141 16.07 7.17 -6.01
N ARG A 142 15.14 8.10 -5.78
CA ARG A 142 15.43 9.45 -5.34
C ARG A 142 15.61 9.50 -3.83
N LEU A 143 16.49 10.40 -3.39
CA LEU A 143 16.56 10.80 -1.99
C LEU A 143 15.29 11.59 -1.62
N LEU A 144 14.93 11.59 -0.34
CA LEU A 144 13.79 12.38 0.16
C LEU A 144 13.87 13.85 -0.26
N SER A 145 15.04 14.49 -0.15
CA SER A 145 15.23 15.89 -0.56
C SER A 145 14.92 16.11 -2.03
N GLN A 146 15.36 15.22 -2.91
CA GLN A 146 15.08 15.30 -4.34
C GLN A 146 13.60 15.11 -4.66
N THR A 147 12.91 14.23 -3.90
CA THR A 147 11.47 14.03 -4.01
C THR A 147 10.71 15.27 -3.57
N LEU A 148 11.11 15.89 -2.47
CA LEU A 148 10.49 17.13 -1.99
C LEU A 148 10.72 18.30 -2.95
N ASP A 149 11.91 18.42 -3.53
CA ASP A 149 12.20 19.42 -4.57
C ASP A 149 11.35 19.17 -5.83
N TYR A 150 11.16 17.92 -6.22
CA TYR A 150 10.25 17.58 -7.32
C TYR A 150 8.81 18.03 -7.02
N LEU A 151 8.28 17.75 -5.83
CA LEU A 151 6.93 18.18 -5.41
C LEU A 151 6.82 19.71 -5.41
N ARG A 152 7.85 20.42 -4.93
CA ARG A 152 7.88 21.88 -4.95
C ARG A 152 7.81 22.45 -6.37
N ILE A 153 8.58 21.91 -7.29
CA ILE A 153 8.65 22.41 -8.67
C ILE A 153 7.40 22.01 -9.48
N SER A 154 6.92 20.76 -9.32
CA SER A 154 5.82 20.22 -10.14
C SER A 154 4.44 20.66 -9.69
N SER A 155 4.27 20.90 -8.38
CA SER A 155 2.95 21.15 -7.77
C SER A 155 2.90 22.48 -7.01
N ASN A 156 3.97 23.28 -7.05
CA ASN A 156 4.10 24.57 -6.32
C ASN A 156 3.79 24.43 -4.81
N ILE A 157 4.27 23.33 -4.22
CA ILE A 157 4.07 23.00 -2.80
C ILE A 157 5.36 23.32 -2.06
N ASP A 158 5.35 24.25 -1.14
CA ASP A 158 6.47 24.51 -0.23
C ASP A 158 6.48 23.49 0.92
N TYR A 159 7.69 23.18 1.41
CA TYR A 159 7.87 22.27 2.54
C TYR A 159 8.88 22.82 3.54
N ARG A 160 8.77 22.35 4.76
CA ARG A 160 9.76 22.56 5.83
C ARG A 160 10.18 21.20 6.39
N LEU A 161 11.48 20.98 6.52
CA LEU A 161 12.01 19.81 7.22
C LEU A 161 12.18 20.16 8.70
N SER A 162 11.61 19.32 9.56
CA SER A 162 11.81 19.37 11.00
C SER A 162 12.48 18.09 11.45
N LEU A 163 13.57 18.20 12.21
CA LEU A 163 14.17 17.07 12.89
C LEU A 163 13.43 16.84 14.21
N ILE A 164 12.59 15.81 14.27
CA ILE A 164 12.04 15.35 15.53
C ILE A 164 13.08 14.41 16.13
N HIS A 165 13.72 14.83 17.24
CA HIS A 165 14.50 13.93 18.09
C HIS A 165 13.48 13.02 18.79
N ILE A 166 13.38 11.77 18.36
CA ILE A 166 12.71 10.74 19.14
C ILE A 166 13.73 10.39 20.23
N SER A 167 13.52 10.93 21.44
CA SER A 167 14.21 10.41 22.63
C SER A 167 13.68 9.01 22.88
N GLU A 168 14.56 8.01 22.78
CA GLU A 168 14.22 6.65 23.20
C GLU A 168 13.69 6.68 24.64
N PRO A 169 12.60 5.97 24.95
CA PRO A 169 12.16 5.82 26.33
C PRO A 169 13.23 5.01 27.09
N THR A 170 13.77 5.64 28.12
CA THR A 170 14.66 5.01 29.11
C THR A 170 13.95 3.89 29.86
#